data_7f3f01f178d1e78e9f67a9a722e63890
#
_entry.id   7f3f01f178d1e78e9f67a9a722e63890
#
_cell.length_a   1.000
_cell.length_b   1.000
_cell.length_c   1.000
_cell.angle_alpha   90.00
_cell.angle_beta   90.00
_cell.angle_gamma   90.00
#
_symmetry.space_group_name_H-M   'P 1'
#
loop_
_entity.id
_entity.type
_entity.pdbx_description
1 polymer ?
#
loop_
_entity_poly.entity_id
_entity_poly.type
_entity_poly.pdbx_seq_one_letter_code
_entity_poly.pdbx_strand_id
1 'polypeptide(L)'
;MKAMVLNRLCRMEEDTNPLTLTVLPDPAPGEKEVLIKVLACGVCHTELDEIEGRTPPPRLPIILGHQVVGKVVAKGSQANLFNLGDRIGVGWIASACGGCEFCLAGNENLCPDFQATGRDINGGYAEYMTISESFVYPLPEIFSEVEAAPLLCAGAIGYRSLKLTHLKDGQNLGLTGFGASAHLVLQMVKHRYPGVKVF
;
A
#
# COMPACT_ATOMS: atom_id res chain seq x y z
N MET A 1 6.53 10.82 17.37
CA MET A 1 5.36 10.03 16.94
C MET A 1 5.32 8.67 17.62
N LYS A 2 4.14 8.08 17.76
CA LYS A 2 3.97 6.67 18.12
C LYS A 2 4.02 5.81 16.87
N ALA A 3 4.67 4.64 16.94
CA ALA A 3 4.75 3.67 15.86
C ALA A 3 4.74 2.24 16.39
N MET A 4 4.19 1.32 15.59
CA MET A 4 4.30 -0.12 15.83
C MET A 4 5.49 -0.65 15.04
N VAL A 5 6.52 -1.09 15.75
CA VAL A 5 7.83 -1.42 15.18
C VAL A 5 8.07 -2.92 15.21
N LEU A 6 8.47 -3.50 14.08
CA LEU A 6 9.00 -4.84 13.99
C LEU A 6 10.50 -4.83 14.29
N ASN A 7 10.90 -5.44 15.42
CA ASN A 7 12.30 -5.49 15.86
C ASN A 7 13.02 -6.78 15.45
N ARG A 8 12.28 -7.86 15.24
CA ARG A 8 12.80 -9.19 14.87
C ARG A 8 11.76 -9.96 14.08
N LEU A 9 12.20 -10.86 13.23
CA LEU A 9 11.32 -11.83 12.60
C LEU A 9 10.90 -12.90 13.63
N CYS A 10 9.67 -13.38 13.53
CA CYS A 10 9.17 -14.47 14.37
C CYS A 10 8.00 -15.17 13.69
N ARG A 11 7.74 -16.41 14.09
CA ARG A 11 6.52 -17.11 13.68
C ARG A 11 5.34 -16.61 14.52
N MET A 12 4.20 -16.37 13.88
CA MET A 12 2.98 -15.92 14.59
C MET A 12 2.45 -16.95 15.58
N GLU A 13 2.82 -18.23 15.42
CA GLU A 13 2.53 -19.30 16.39
C GLU A 13 3.34 -19.17 17.68
N GLU A 14 4.54 -18.57 17.60
CA GLU A 14 5.46 -18.40 18.73
C GLU A 14 5.29 -17.07 19.45
N ASP A 15 4.91 -16.01 18.69
CA ASP A 15 4.70 -14.66 19.21
C ASP A 15 3.51 -14.02 18.51
N THR A 16 2.40 -13.90 19.23
CA THR A 16 1.16 -13.29 18.71
C THR A 16 1.17 -11.77 18.78
N ASN A 17 2.21 -11.14 19.35
CA ASN A 17 2.37 -9.69 19.48
C ASN A 17 3.76 -9.23 18.98
N PRO A 18 4.09 -9.46 17.70
CA PRO A 18 5.43 -9.24 17.16
C PRO A 18 5.84 -7.78 17.06
N LEU A 19 4.88 -6.86 17.12
CA LEU A 19 5.12 -5.44 16.97
C LEU A 19 5.19 -4.74 18.33
N THR A 20 6.15 -3.84 18.50
CA THR A 20 6.36 -3.08 19.74
C THR A 20 5.92 -1.63 19.54
N LEU A 21 5.01 -1.15 20.40
CA LEU A 21 4.68 0.28 20.44
C LEU A 21 5.91 1.08 20.91
N THR A 22 6.40 1.95 20.06
CA THR A 22 7.61 2.74 20.29
C THR A 22 7.33 4.22 20.04
N VAL A 23 7.94 5.10 20.83
CA VAL A 23 7.93 6.54 20.58
C VAL A 23 9.21 6.91 19.84
N LEU A 24 9.05 7.44 18.63
CA LEU A 24 10.13 7.83 17.73
C LEU A 24 10.06 9.34 17.45
N PRO A 25 11.15 9.99 17.01
CA PRO A 25 11.07 11.32 16.42
C PRO A 25 10.10 11.34 15.23
N ASP A 26 9.45 12.48 15.00
CA ASP A 26 8.67 12.66 13.78
C ASP A 26 9.61 12.67 12.57
N PRO A 27 9.29 11.97 11.47
CA PRO A 27 10.14 11.96 10.29
C PRO A 27 10.07 13.32 9.58
N ALA A 28 11.17 13.72 8.96
CA ALA A 28 11.23 14.91 8.11
C ALA A 28 11.23 14.48 6.64
N PRO A 29 10.42 15.12 5.77
CA PRO A 29 10.38 14.77 4.36
C PRO A 29 11.67 15.20 3.64
N GLY A 30 12.20 14.32 2.78
CA GLY A 30 13.23 14.66 1.83
C GLY A 30 12.76 15.64 0.75
N GLU A 31 13.65 16.10 -0.13
CA GLU A 31 13.35 17.18 -1.10
C GLU A 31 12.09 16.95 -1.93
N LYS A 32 11.87 15.71 -2.41
CA LYS A 32 10.73 15.31 -3.24
C LYS A 32 9.71 14.44 -2.50
N GLU A 33 9.74 14.48 -1.17
CA GLU A 33 8.82 13.71 -0.34
C GLU A 33 7.75 14.61 0.29
N VAL A 34 6.68 13.97 0.68
CA VAL A 34 5.64 14.54 1.55
C VAL A 34 5.66 13.84 2.90
N LEU A 35 5.40 14.61 3.96
CA LEU A 35 5.09 14.09 5.29
C LEU A 35 3.58 13.93 5.40
N ILE A 36 3.16 12.74 5.75
CA ILE A 36 1.76 12.34 5.85
C ILE A 36 1.41 12.11 7.31
N LYS A 37 0.35 12.77 7.79
CA LYS A 37 -0.34 12.36 9.01
C LYS A 37 -1.24 11.19 8.66
N VAL A 38 -0.95 10.02 9.20
CA VAL A 38 -1.72 8.79 8.94
C VAL A 38 -3.07 8.88 9.65
N LEU A 39 -4.14 8.60 8.93
CA LEU A 39 -5.53 8.56 9.44
C LEU A 39 -6.04 7.13 9.53
N ALA A 40 -5.66 6.27 8.58
CA ALA A 40 -5.91 4.84 8.60
C ALA A 40 -4.79 4.11 7.87
N CYS A 41 -4.47 2.91 8.33
CA CYS A 41 -3.62 1.97 7.61
C CYS A 41 -4.29 0.59 7.67
N GLY A 42 -4.56 0.01 6.50
CA GLY A 42 -5.12 -1.34 6.41
C GLY A 42 -4.10 -2.39 6.80
N VAL A 43 -4.60 -3.58 7.17
CA VAL A 43 -3.80 -4.77 7.47
C VAL A 43 -3.98 -5.77 6.35
N CYS A 44 -2.89 -6.33 5.85
CA CYS A 44 -2.84 -7.29 4.76
C CYS A 44 -2.07 -8.55 5.19
N HIS A 45 -2.22 -9.62 4.44
CA HIS A 45 -1.42 -10.84 4.66
C HIS A 45 0.08 -10.62 4.42
N THR A 46 0.43 -9.61 3.62
CA THR A 46 1.81 -9.21 3.34
C THR A 46 2.59 -8.88 4.62
N GLU A 47 1.97 -8.19 5.58
CA GLU A 47 2.64 -7.89 6.86
C GLU A 47 2.93 -9.17 7.66
N LEU A 48 2.10 -10.21 7.54
CA LEU A 48 2.40 -11.53 8.12
C LEU A 48 3.59 -12.18 7.42
N ASP A 49 3.66 -12.08 6.07
CA ASP A 49 4.79 -12.59 5.28
C ASP A 49 6.10 -11.89 5.64
N GLU A 50 6.04 -10.60 5.94
CA GLU A 50 7.19 -9.79 6.38
C GLU A 50 7.63 -10.19 7.79
N ILE A 51 6.69 -10.32 8.74
CA ILE A 51 6.95 -10.71 10.13
C ILE A 51 7.57 -12.12 10.19
N GLU A 52 7.01 -13.07 9.43
CA GLU A 52 7.45 -14.48 9.44
C GLU A 52 8.65 -14.75 8.52
N GLY A 53 9.15 -13.74 7.81
CA GLY A 53 10.33 -13.85 6.98
C GLY A 53 10.12 -14.58 5.65
N ARG A 54 8.87 -14.70 5.15
CA ARG A 54 8.61 -15.17 3.78
C ARG A 54 8.99 -14.11 2.75
N THR A 55 8.79 -12.84 3.09
CA THR A 55 9.25 -11.66 2.34
C THR A 55 9.95 -10.69 3.30
N PRO A 56 11.12 -11.04 3.84
CA PRO A 56 11.70 -10.31 4.95
C PRO A 56 12.08 -8.88 4.55
N PRO A 57 11.88 -7.92 5.45
CA PRO A 57 12.49 -6.60 5.30
C PRO A 57 14.01 -6.71 5.21
N PRO A 58 14.68 -5.89 4.38
CA PRO A 58 16.13 -5.92 4.23
C PRO A 58 16.88 -5.44 5.49
N ARG A 59 16.16 -4.78 6.39
CA ARG A 59 16.70 -4.26 7.67
C ARG A 59 15.62 -4.29 8.76
N LEU A 60 16.05 -4.43 9.98
CA LEU A 60 15.27 -4.25 11.21
C LEU A 60 16.01 -3.26 12.12
N PRO A 61 15.34 -2.47 12.95
CA PRO A 61 13.88 -2.39 13.08
C PRO A 61 13.22 -1.67 11.90
N ILE A 62 11.91 -1.96 11.68
CA ILE A 62 11.12 -1.31 10.62
C ILE A 62 9.66 -1.10 11.08
N ILE A 63 9.00 -0.12 10.49
CA ILE A 63 7.55 0.13 10.64
C ILE A 63 6.86 -0.46 9.40
N LEU A 64 5.98 -1.43 9.61
CA LEU A 64 5.20 -2.06 8.54
C LEU A 64 4.01 -1.21 8.09
N GLY A 65 3.20 -1.74 7.16
CA GLY A 65 1.93 -1.15 6.72
C GLY A 65 2.06 -0.37 5.40
N HIS A 66 1.30 -0.82 4.38
CA HIS A 66 1.38 -0.28 3.01
C HIS A 66 0.00 0.11 2.42
N GLN A 67 -1.05 0.17 3.23
CA GLN A 67 -2.39 0.59 2.81
C GLN A 67 -2.76 1.87 3.55
N VAL A 68 -2.06 2.96 3.26
CA VAL A 68 -2.10 4.18 4.09
C VAL A 68 -3.04 5.22 3.48
N VAL A 69 -3.96 5.70 4.28
CA VAL A 69 -4.76 6.90 4.00
C VAL A 69 -4.35 7.97 4.98
N GLY A 70 -4.08 9.17 4.50
CA GLY A 70 -3.67 10.26 5.35
C GLY A 70 -3.84 11.64 4.71
N LYS A 71 -3.29 12.63 5.39
CA LYS A 71 -3.25 14.03 4.93
C LYS A 71 -1.81 14.51 4.87
N VAL A 72 -1.49 15.27 3.82
CA VAL A 72 -0.19 15.94 3.69
C VAL A 72 -0.10 17.05 4.75
N VAL A 73 0.91 17.00 5.62
CA VAL A 73 1.13 17.98 6.69
C VAL A 73 2.42 18.77 6.53
N ALA A 74 3.39 18.24 5.77
CA ALA A 74 4.58 18.97 5.35
C ALA A 74 5.08 18.38 4.01
N LYS A 75 5.95 19.11 3.34
CA LYS A 75 6.55 18.67 2.08
C LYS A 75 7.97 19.20 1.92
N GLY A 76 8.78 18.47 1.20
CA GLY A 76 10.13 18.86 0.84
C GLY A 76 10.15 20.03 -0.15
N SER A 77 11.30 20.64 -0.29
CA SER A 77 11.48 21.88 -1.08
C SER A 77 11.20 21.73 -2.58
N GLN A 78 11.25 20.50 -3.10
CA GLN A 78 10.99 20.18 -4.51
C GLN A 78 9.69 19.38 -4.72
N ALA A 79 8.92 19.12 -3.66
CA ALA A 79 7.64 18.42 -3.74
C ALA A 79 6.54 19.42 -4.14
N ASN A 80 5.91 19.19 -5.29
CA ASN A 80 4.98 20.14 -5.91
C ASN A 80 3.66 19.53 -6.38
N LEU A 81 3.51 18.18 -6.31
CA LEU A 81 2.32 17.48 -6.79
C LEU A 81 1.12 17.60 -5.83
N PHE A 82 1.39 17.81 -4.55
CA PHE A 82 0.35 17.90 -3.52
C PHE A 82 0.50 19.15 -2.66
N ASN A 83 -0.62 19.61 -2.09
CA ASN A 83 -0.69 20.72 -1.16
C ASN A 83 -0.88 20.24 0.27
N LEU A 84 -0.57 21.10 1.24
CA LEU A 84 -0.89 20.85 2.65
C LEU A 84 -2.40 20.68 2.82
N GLY A 85 -2.78 19.63 3.55
CA GLY A 85 -4.17 19.26 3.78
C GLY A 85 -4.77 18.31 2.76
N ASP A 86 -4.13 18.07 1.60
CA ASP A 86 -4.60 17.12 0.60
C ASP A 86 -4.75 15.73 1.22
N ARG A 87 -5.89 15.09 0.92
CA ARG A 87 -6.18 13.73 1.33
C ARG A 87 -5.65 12.76 0.29
N ILE A 88 -4.79 11.86 0.74
CA ILE A 88 -3.99 11.00 -0.14
C ILE A 88 -3.95 9.56 0.34
N GLY A 89 -3.61 8.67 -0.60
CA GLY A 89 -3.33 7.26 -0.35
C GLY A 89 -1.93 6.86 -0.76
N VAL A 90 -1.36 5.92 -0.02
CA VAL A 90 -0.08 5.26 -0.34
C VAL A 90 -0.31 3.77 -0.42
N GLY A 91 0.15 3.17 -1.52
CA GLY A 91 0.08 1.72 -1.75
C GLY A 91 1.42 1.02 -1.51
N TRP A 92 1.55 -0.17 -2.11
CA TRP A 92 2.73 -1.02 -1.95
C TRP A 92 4.02 -0.42 -2.51
N ILE A 93 3.96 0.29 -3.66
CA ILE A 93 5.15 0.86 -4.28
C ILE A 93 5.53 2.16 -3.58
N ALA A 94 6.71 2.20 -2.98
CA ALA A 94 7.27 3.39 -2.34
C ALA A 94 8.18 4.17 -3.29
N SER A 95 8.96 3.47 -4.11
CA SER A 95 9.81 4.09 -5.12
C SER A 95 10.18 3.11 -6.23
N ALA A 96 10.61 3.66 -7.35
CA ALA A 96 11.20 2.96 -8.49
C ALA A 96 12.21 3.89 -9.16
N CYS A 97 13.13 3.36 -10.00
CA CYS A 97 14.23 4.16 -10.56
C CYS A 97 13.78 5.23 -11.56
N GLY A 98 12.59 5.09 -12.16
CA GLY A 98 12.04 6.03 -13.16
C GLY A 98 12.70 5.98 -14.55
N GLY A 99 13.82 5.25 -14.72
CA GLY A 99 14.60 5.28 -15.96
C GLY A 99 14.77 3.94 -16.68
N CYS A 100 14.44 2.80 -16.05
CA CYS A 100 14.53 1.50 -16.72
C CYS A 100 13.36 1.27 -17.69
N GLU A 101 13.48 0.25 -18.53
CA GLU A 101 12.44 -0.12 -19.50
C GLU A 101 11.05 -0.32 -18.87
N PHE A 102 10.99 -0.91 -17.67
CA PHE A 102 9.76 -1.14 -16.95
C PHE A 102 9.12 0.17 -16.47
N CYS A 103 9.91 1.08 -15.88
CA CYS A 103 9.41 2.38 -15.43
C CYS A 103 8.93 3.24 -16.61
N LEU A 104 9.69 3.26 -17.72
CA LEU A 104 9.32 4.01 -18.93
C LEU A 104 8.05 3.45 -19.59
N ALA A 105 7.74 2.16 -19.37
CA ALA A 105 6.52 1.50 -19.84
C ALA A 105 5.34 1.59 -18.85
N GLY A 106 5.49 2.27 -17.69
CA GLY A 106 4.46 2.35 -16.65
C GLY A 106 4.24 1.02 -15.90
N ASN A 107 5.29 0.22 -15.77
CA ASN A 107 5.32 -1.05 -15.05
C ASN A 107 6.33 -0.99 -13.89
N GLU A 108 6.28 0.04 -13.07
CA GLU A 108 7.20 0.30 -11.95
C GLU A 108 7.29 -0.87 -10.97
N ASN A 109 6.24 -1.67 -10.87
CA ASN A 109 6.21 -2.90 -10.08
C ASN A 109 7.20 -3.98 -10.55
N LEU A 110 7.77 -3.85 -11.75
CA LEU A 110 8.78 -4.74 -12.32
C LEU A 110 10.19 -4.10 -12.31
N CYS A 111 10.33 -2.89 -11.78
CA CYS A 111 11.61 -2.20 -11.68
C CYS A 111 12.58 -3.00 -10.78
N PRO A 112 13.83 -3.25 -11.22
CA PRO A 112 14.82 -3.94 -10.36
C PRO A 112 15.19 -3.16 -9.10
N ASP A 113 15.08 -1.81 -9.12
CA ASP A 113 15.34 -0.92 -7.99
C ASP A 113 14.05 -0.53 -7.24
N PHE A 114 13.02 -1.35 -7.36
CA PHE A 114 11.75 -1.16 -6.67
C PHE A 114 11.93 -1.22 -5.16
N GLN A 115 11.28 -0.30 -4.45
CA GLN A 115 11.18 -0.34 -2.99
C GLN A 115 9.71 -0.40 -2.55
N ALA A 116 9.44 -1.24 -1.56
CA ALA A 116 8.11 -1.44 -1.00
C ALA A 116 7.91 -0.62 0.28
N THR A 117 6.72 -0.04 0.41
CA THR A 117 6.25 0.61 1.63
C THR A 117 6.07 -0.41 2.74
N GLY A 118 6.64 -0.16 3.90
CA GLY A 118 6.54 -1.04 5.06
C GLY A 118 7.56 -2.20 5.07
N ARG A 119 8.22 -2.50 3.93
CA ARG A 119 9.25 -3.52 3.83
C ARG A 119 10.64 -2.92 3.65
N ASP A 120 10.84 -2.08 2.65
CA ASP A 120 12.15 -1.49 2.32
C ASP A 120 12.31 -0.11 2.96
N ILE A 121 11.20 0.61 3.11
CA ILE A 121 11.09 1.87 3.86
C ILE A 121 10.01 1.75 4.94
N ASN A 122 10.05 2.62 5.93
CA ASN A 122 9.03 2.67 6.98
C ASN A 122 7.64 2.94 6.39
N GLY A 123 6.65 2.18 6.83
CA GLY A 123 5.26 2.24 6.40
C GLY A 123 4.34 2.98 7.37
N GLY A 124 3.05 2.65 7.27
CA GLY A 124 1.96 3.40 7.87
C GLY A 124 1.49 2.95 9.26
N TYR A 125 2.12 1.97 9.89
CA TYR A 125 1.78 1.63 11.28
C TYR A 125 2.39 2.63 12.26
N ALA A 126 2.22 3.92 11.98
CA ALA A 126 2.71 5.07 12.74
C ALA A 126 1.75 6.25 12.61
N GLU A 127 1.94 7.28 13.46
CA GLU A 127 1.17 8.53 13.37
C GLU A 127 1.56 9.35 12.14
N TYR A 128 2.83 9.23 11.68
CA TYR A 128 3.37 9.94 10.51
C TYR A 128 4.27 9.03 9.70
N MET A 129 4.34 9.29 8.39
CA MET A 129 5.31 8.68 7.48
C MET A 129 5.75 9.67 6.41
N THR A 130 6.92 9.46 5.81
CA THR A 130 7.37 10.16 4.60
C THR A 130 7.35 9.21 3.41
N ILE A 131 7.09 9.76 2.23
CA ILE A 131 7.05 9.02 0.97
C ILE A 131 7.34 9.97 -0.19
N SER A 132 7.94 9.48 -1.26
CA SER A 132 8.06 10.22 -2.52
C SER A 132 6.67 10.62 -3.03
N GLU A 133 6.49 11.91 -3.37
CA GLU A 133 5.21 12.40 -3.90
C GLU A 133 4.78 11.70 -5.21
N SER A 134 5.72 11.12 -5.95
CA SER A 134 5.43 10.37 -7.18
C SER A 134 4.67 9.06 -6.96
N PHE A 135 4.65 8.55 -5.72
CA PHE A 135 3.96 7.31 -5.34
C PHE A 135 2.80 7.55 -4.36
N VAL A 136 2.27 8.77 -4.40
CA VAL A 136 1.10 9.20 -3.64
C VAL A 136 -0.08 9.39 -4.60
N TYR A 137 -1.27 9.01 -4.17
CA TYR A 137 -2.47 9.04 -5.01
C TYR A 137 -3.56 9.89 -4.35
N PRO A 138 -4.21 10.81 -5.08
CA PRO A 138 -5.37 11.51 -4.57
C PRO A 138 -6.52 10.52 -4.34
N LEU A 139 -7.24 10.66 -3.24
CA LEU A 139 -8.37 9.79 -2.90
C LEU A 139 -9.69 10.53 -3.08
N PRO A 140 -10.70 9.88 -3.71
CA PRO A 140 -12.06 10.42 -3.78
C PRO A 140 -12.66 10.63 -2.38
N GLU A 141 -13.42 11.71 -2.20
CA GLU A 141 -14.08 12.03 -0.93
C GLU A 141 -15.23 11.06 -0.57
N ILE A 142 -15.71 10.30 -1.55
CA ILE A 142 -16.81 9.34 -1.37
C ILE A 142 -16.50 8.22 -0.37
N PHE A 143 -15.21 7.91 -0.17
CA PHE A 143 -14.77 6.87 0.77
C PHE A 143 -14.29 7.49 2.08
N SER A 144 -14.66 6.92 3.20
CA SER A 144 -13.99 7.17 4.47
C SER A 144 -12.53 6.67 4.42
N GLU A 145 -11.72 7.03 5.41
CA GLU A 145 -10.32 6.59 5.49
C GLU A 145 -10.21 5.07 5.59
N VAL A 146 -11.10 4.46 6.36
CA VAL A 146 -11.11 3.00 6.60
C VAL A 146 -11.58 2.24 5.36
N GLU A 147 -12.52 2.78 4.59
CA GLU A 147 -12.99 2.17 3.34
C GLU A 147 -11.98 2.32 2.22
N ALA A 148 -11.23 3.42 2.17
CA ALA A 148 -10.22 3.67 1.14
C ALA A 148 -8.95 2.83 1.33
N ALA A 149 -8.54 2.54 2.57
CA ALA A 149 -7.29 1.85 2.86
C ALA A 149 -7.15 0.49 2.11
N PRO A 150 -8.12 -0.44 2.15
CA PRO A 150 -8.01 -1.72 1.43
C PRO A 150 -7.94 -1.56 -0.10
N LEU A 151 -8.44 -0.44 -0.65
CA LEU A 151 -8.38 -0.21 -2.09
C LEU A 151 -6.95 0.00 -2.60
N LEU A 152 -6.05 0.45 -1.72
CA LEU A 152 -4.64 0.74 -2.03
C LEU A 152 -3.76 -0.52 -2.17
N CYS A 153 -4.28 -1.69 -1.78
CA CYS A 153 -3.61 -2.98 -1.98
C CYS A 153 -4.57 -3.98 -2.64
N ALA A 154 -5.51 -4.52 -1.89
CA ALA A 154 -6.46 -5.53 -2.37
C ALA A 154 -7.28 -5.03 -3.57
N GLY A 155 -7.69 -3.77 -3.57
CA GLY A 155 -8.37 -3.13 -4.70
C GLY A 155 -7.47 -2.97 -5.91
N ALA A 156 -6.28 -2.43 -5.73
CA ALA A 156 -5.31 -2.20 -6.81
C ALA A 156 -4.89 -3.49 -7.50
N ILE A 157 -4.51 -4.53 -6.72
CA ILE A 157 -4.11 -5.82 -7.29
C ILE A 157 -5.29 -6.57 -7.92
N GLY A 158 -6.46 -6.50 -7.30
CA GLY A 158 -7.69 -7.06 -7.85
C GLY A 158 -8.07 -6.42 -9.18
N TYR A 159 -8.02 -5.10 -9.27
CA TYR A 159 -8.26 -4.37 -10.51
C TYR A 159 -7.24 -4.73 -11.61
N ARG A 160 -5.96 -4.77 -11.26
CA ARG A 160 -4.89 -5.15 -12.21
C ARG A 160 -5.08 -6.57 -12.71
N SER A 161 -5.35 -7.51 -11.82
CA SER A 161 -5.62 -8.92 -12.18
C SER A 161 -6.82 -9.04 -13.10
N LEU A 162 -7.93 -8.38 -12.77
CA LEU A 162 -9.12 -8.37 -13.62
C LEU A 162 -8.83 -7.80 -15.02
N LYS A 163 -8.08 -6.69 -15.09
CA LYS A 163 -7.67 -6.09 -16.37
C LYS A 163 -6.88 -7.06 -17.24
N LEU A 164 -6.00 -7.85 -16.65
CA LEU A 164 -5.15 -8.82 -17.36
C LEU A 164 -5.92 -10.05 -17.86
N THR A 165 -7.11 -10.34 -17.33
CA THR A 165 -7.94 -11.44 -17.85
C THR A 165 -8.59 -11.11 -19.19
N HIS A 166 -8.64 -9.83 -19.58
CA HIS A 166 -9.41 -9.36 -20.75
C HIS A 166 -10.86 -9.83 -20.74
N LEU A 167 -11.47 -9.96 -19.55
CA LEU A 167 -12.82 -10.45 -19.34
C LEU A 167 -13.83 -9.64 -20.13
N LYS A 168 -14.77 -10.35 -20.77
CA LYS A 168 -15.91 -9.75 -21.50
C LYS A 168 -17.22 -10.15 -20.83
N ASP A 169 -18.25 -9.34 -21.01
CA ASP A 169 -19.57 -9.66 -20.48
C ASP A 169 -20.10 -10.98 -21.05
N GLY A 170 -20.85 -11.73 -20.24
CA GLY A 170 -21.36 -13.06 -20.58
C GLY A 170 -20.36 -14.21 -20.40
N GLN A 171 -19.09 -13.96 -20.12
CA GLN A 171 -18.10 -15.00 -19.82
C GLN A 171 -18.21 -15.50 -18.37
N ASN A 172 -17.39 -16.51 -18.04
CA ASN A 172 -17.25 -17.05 -16.69
C ASN A 172 -15.92 -16.57 -16.08
N LEU A 173 -15.94 -16.21 -14.79
CA LEU A 173 -14.76 -15.86 -14.01
C LEU A 173 -14.67 -16.82 -12.81
N GLY A 174 -13.53 -17.49 -12.64
CA GLY A 174 -13.20 -18.23 -11.43
C GLY A 174 -12.32 -17.41 -10.49
N LEU A 175 -12.63 -17.42 -9.19
CA LEU A 175 -11.83 -16.81 -8.14
C LEU A 175 -11.26 -17.89 -7.24
N THR A 176 -9.92 -18.04 -7.21
CA THR A 176 -9.25 -18.98 -6.29
C THR A 176 -9.08 -18.34 -4.93
N GLY A 177 -9.97 -18.72 -3.99
CA GLY A 177 -10.08 -18.09 -2.68
C GLY A 177 -10.99 -16.85 -2.69
N PHE A 178 -11.45 -16.47 -1.49
CA PHE A 178 -12.38 -15.34 -1.33
C PHE A 178 -11.95 -14.43 -0.16
N GLY A 179 -10.73 -13.87 -0.28
CA GLY A 179 -10.21 -12.85 0.62
C GLY A 179 -10.56 -11.42 0.15
N ALA A 180 -9.86 -10.41 0.67
CA ALA A 180 -10.13 -9.01 0.39
C ALA A 180 -10.11 -8.68 -1.12
N SER A 181 -9.11 -9.18 -1.87
CA SER A 181 -9.01 -8.92 -3.31
C SER A 181 -10.18 -9.54 -4.09
N ALA A 182 -10.50 -10.82 -3.84
CA ALA A 182 -11.59 -11.50 -4.54
C ALA A 182 -12.95 -10.86 -4.23
N HIS A 183 -13.18 -10.44 -2.98
CA HIS A 183 -14.39 -9.72 -2.59
C HIS A 183 -14.55 -8.40 -3.35
N LEU A 184 -13.48 -7.60 -3.51
CA LEU A 184 -13.49 -6.36 -4.28
C LEU A 184 -13.62 -6.63 -5.79
N VAL A 185 -12.95 -7.66 -6.32
CA VAL A 185 -13.09 -8.08 -7.72
C VAL A 185 -14.53 -8.49 -8.05
N LEU A 186 -15.19 -9.26 -7.16
CA LEU A 186 -16.59 -9.62 -7.34
C LEU A 186 -17.49 -8.39 -7.51
N GLN A 187 -17.32 -7.37 -6.66
CA GLN A 187 -18.10 -6.13 -6.76
C GLN A 187 -17.81 -5.40 -8.09
N MET A 188 -16.54 -5.26 -8.47
CA MET A 188 -16.15 -4.63 -9.74
C MET A 188 -16.73 -5.38 -10.94
N VAL A 189 -16.68 -6.72 -10.94
CA VAL A 189 -17.19 -7.55 -12.03
C VAL A 189 -18.71 -7.42 -12.13
N LYS A 190 -19.42 -7.52 -11.02
CA LYS A 190 -20.90 -7.40 -11.02
C LYS A 190 -21.38 -6.02 -11.48
N HIS A 191 -20.61 -4.97 -11.18
CA HIS A 191 -20.92 -3.62 -11.66
C HIS A 191 -20.60 -3.45 -13.16
N ARG A 192 -19.42 -3.92 -13.60
CA ARG A 192 -18.89 -3.63 -14.95
C ARG A 192 -19.35 -4.64 -16.01
N TYR A 193 -19.60 -5.87 -15.61
CA TYR A 193 -19.94 -7.01 -16.47
C TYR A 193 -21.11 -7.81 -15.85
N PRO A 194 -22.35 -7.27 -15.90
CA PRO A 194 -23.49 -7.87 -15.20
C PRO A 194 -23.85 -9.28 -15.67
N GLY A 195 -23.51 -9.65 -16.92
CA GLY A 195 -23.73 -10.98 -17.49
C GLY A 195 -22.69 -12.03 -17.11
N VAL A 196 -21.60 -11.64 -16.42
CA VAL A 196 -20.55 -12.57 -16.00
C VAL A 196 -21.02 -13.45 -14.83
N LYS A 197 -20.82 -14.77 -14.96
CA LYS A 197 -20.96 -15.71 -13.86
C LYS A 197 -19.62 -15.82 -13.13
N VAL A 198 -19.66 -15.69 -11.80
CA VAL A 198 -18.47 -15.77 -10.92
C VAL A 198 -18.58 -17.00 -10.04
N PHE A 199 -17.51 -17.77 -9.95
CA PHE A 199 -17.38 -19.03 -9.21
C PHE A 199 -16.22 -18.98 -8.23
#